data_f256df9567a91ed79a4a0b6d32b8b554
#
_entry.id   f256df9567a91ed79a4a0b6d32b8b554
#
_cell.length_a   1.000
_cell.length_b   1.000
_cell.length_c   1.000
_cell.angle_alpha   90.00
_cell.angle_beta   90.00
_cell.angle_gamma   90.00
#
_symmetry.space_group_name_H-M   'P 1'
#
loop_
_entity.id
_entity.type
_entity.pdbx_description
1 polymer ?
#
loop_
_entity_poly.entity_id
_entity_poly.type
_entity_poly.pdbx_seq_one_letter_code
_entity_poly.pdbx_strand_id
1 'polypeptide(L)'
;KEYALGGLATLGNVVIYLPICDGRGHKVMGGLGEELLKVSLRDGNARVPDAWQREATLAERAKHRYRVTYNAASYILSLEEFIVENGVDLWYDTRFCNVITDNDRIRAVVVENKSGRRAMTCKTVVDATGDADVCAMAGEPTISQPNNVASAWYYYTIGGKVKLDPCSQRYSPDPSKKRGEGRTYAGDNARDVTDQILHARRMVRARLAGYREKHKRQDIFPTTLATFHGFRMTRRLRGEVELKHED
;
A
#
# COMPACT_ATOMS: atom_id res chain seq x y z
N LYS A 1 2.97 -13.94 0.84
CA LYS A 1 3.74 -14.78 -0.08
C LYS A 1 4.37 -13.90 -1.18
N GLU A 2 5.17 -12.95 -0.76
CA GLU A 2 5.77 -11.98 -1.65
C GLU A 2 7.30 -12.08 -1.55
N TYR A 3 7.99 -11.51 -2.55
CA TYR A 3 9.45 -11.47 -2.63
C TYR A 3 9.99 -10.04 -2.49
N ALA A 4 9.20 -9.15 -1.91
CA ALA A 4 9.59 -7.79 -1.59
C ALA A 4 8.74 -7.25 -0.43
N LEU A 5 9.33 -6.36 0.35
CA LEU A 5 8.66 -5.62 1.42
C LEU A 5 7.85 -4.44 0.89
N GLY A 6 6.97 -3.88 1.72
CA GLY A 6 6.29 -2.61 1.48
C GLY A 6 4.89 -2.70 0.87
N GLY A 7 4.43 -3.88 0.44
CA GLY A 7 3.06 -4.09 -0.06
C GLY A 7 2.62 -3.06 -1.10
N LEU A 8 1.59 -2.26 -0.79
CA LEU A 8 1.09 -1.21 -1.70
C LEU A 8 2.16 -0.18 -2.09
N ALA A 9 3.06 0.17 -1.18
CA ALA A 9 4.10 1.17 -1.41
C ALA A 9 5.17 0.73 -2.43
N THR A 10 5.30 -0.57 -2.66
CA THR A 10 6.30 -1.16 -3.56
C THR A 10 5.62 -1.96 -4.67
N LEU A 11 5.11 -3.14 -4.35
CA LEU A 11 4.47 -4.05 -5.30
C LEU A 11 3.15 -3.52 -5.87
N GLY A 12 2.48 -2.62 -5.13
CA GLY A 12 1.27 -1.93 -5.58
C GLY A 12 1.53 -0.67 -6.42
N ASN A 13 2.80 -0.26 -6.56
CA ASN A 13 3.23 0.98 -7.24
C ASN A 13 2.61 2.28 -6.69
N VAL A 14 2.11 2.29 -5.45
CA VAL A 14 1.59 3.50 -4.79
C VAL A 14 2.77 4.30 -4.22
N VAL A 15 3.53 4.90 -5.12
CA VAL A 15 4.87 5.48 -4.87
C VAL A 15 4.82 6.91 -4.33
N ILE A 16 3.84 7.23 -3.55
CA ILE A 16 3.71 8.53 -2.88
C ILE A 16 3.77 8.32 -1.38
N TYR A 17 4.82 8.82 -0.74
CA TYR A 17 4.84 8.97 0.70
C TYR A 17 4.04 10.21 1.06
N LEU A 18 2.90 10.01 1.71
CA LEU A 18 1.97 11.08 2.04
C LEU A 18 2.62 12.12 2.96
N PRO A 19 2.12 13.37 2.98
CA PRO A 19 2.71 14.40 3.81
C PRO A 19 2.74 14.03 5.30
N ILE A 20 3.91 14.18 5.92
CA ILE A 20 4.09 14.05 7.37
C ILE A 20 3.97 15.41 8.09
N CYS A 21 3.22 16.33 7.50
CA CYS A 21 2.95 17.68 7.98
C CYS A 21 1.45 17.98 7.97
N ASP A 22 1.04 18.94 8.78
CA ASP A 22 -0.34 19.41 8.96
C ASP A 22 -0.90 20.23 7.79
N GLY A 23 -0.08 20.54 6.78
CA GLY A 23 -0.43 21.43 5.67
C GLY A 23 -0.30 22.93 6.01
N ARG A 24 0.03 23.31 7.26
CA ARG A 24 0.28 24.68 7.71
C ARG A 24 1.76 24.95 7.94
N GLY A 25 2.62 24.00 7.64
CA GLY A 25 4.09 24.12 7.75
C GLY A 25 4.68 23.45 8.98
N HIS A 26 3.87 22.81 9.84
CA HIS A 26 4.38 22.07 10.98
C HIS A 26 4.52 20.58 10.64
N LYS A 27 5.62 19.98 11.08
CA LYS A 27 5.79 18.53 11.02
C LYS A 27 4.98 17.90 12.16
N VAL A 28 4.12 16.95 11.81
CA VAL A 28 3.23 16.25 12.78
C VAL A 28 3.60 14.79 12.98
N MET A 29 4.45 14.24 12.12
CA MET A 29 4.95 12.88 12.23
C MET A 29 6.48 12.87 12.18
N GLY A 30 7.10 12.12 13.08
CA GLY A 30 8.55 11.92 13.16
C GLY A 30 8.88 10.46 13.40
N GLY A 31 10.03 10.19 14.01
CA GLY A 31 10.51 8.85 14.35
C GLY A 31 10.57 7.94 13.12
N LEU A 32 10.19 6.68 13.28
CA LEU A 32 10.26 5.67 12.22
C LEU A 32 9.48 6.08 10.95
N GLY A 33 8.36 6.82 11.07
CA GLY A 33 7.60 7.28 9.91
C GLY A 33 8.40 8.24 9.01
N GLU A 34 9.16 9.16 9.60
CA GLU A 34 10.07 10.04 8.85
C GLU A 34 11.32 9.29 8.36
N GLU A 35 11.83 8.36 9.13
CA GLU A 35 12.97 7.54 8.75
C GLU A 35 12.66 6.69 7.52
N LEU A 36 11.53 6.00 7.50
CA LEU A 36 11.07 5.24 6.33
C LEU A 36 10.83 6.12 5.09
N LEU A 37 10.39 7.37 5.28
CA LEU A 37 10.34 8.34 4.18
C LEU A 37 11.76 8.57 3.62
N LYS A 38 12.77 8.76 4.47
CA LYS A 38 14.16 8.95 4.04
C LYS A 38 14.74 7.68 3.40
N VAL A 39 14.44 6.51 3.95
CA VAL A 39 14.78 5.20 3.35
C VAL A 39 14.20 5.07 1.94
N SER A 40 12.97 5.52 1.70
CA SER A 40 12.35 5.47 0.37
C SER A 40 13.07 6.30 -0.71
N LEU A 41 13.99 7.20 -0.31
CA LEU A 41 14.75 8.07 -1.20
C LEU A 41 16.21 7.64 -1.39
N ARG A 42 16.70 6.69 -0.58
CA ARG A 42 18.12 6.34 -0.45
C ARG A 42 18.76 5.98 -1.81
N ASP A 43 18.14 5.10 -2.58
CA ASP A 43 18.64 4.62 -3.87
C ASP A 43 17.91 5.25 -5.09
N GLY A 44 17.14 6.31 -4.85
CA GLY A 44 16.37 7.00 -5.88
C GLY A 44 16.90 8.41 -6.19
N ASN A 45 16.26 9.03 -7.17
CA ASN A 45 16.58 10.42 -7.57
C ASN A 45 15.65 11.47 -6.93
N ALA A 46 14.65 11.05 -6.17
CA ALA A 46 13.75 11.96 -5.46
C ALA A 46 14.42 12.58 -4.23
N ARG A 47 13.93 13.72 -3.80
CA ARG A 47 14.47 14.47 -2.66
C ARG A 47 13.32 14.99 -1.79
N VAL A 48 13.59 15.14 -0.51
CA VAL A 48 12.74 15.93 0.39
C VAL A 48 12.67 17.36 -0.14
N PRO A 49 11.50 18.02 -0.16
CA PRO A 49 11.42 19.42 -0.59
C PRO A 49 12.34 20.34 0.22
N ASP A 50 13.04 21.25 -0.45
CA ASP A 50 14.09 22.10 0.14
C ASP A 50 13.63 22.86 1.39
N ALA A 51 12.37 23.31 1.42
CA ALA A 51 11.80 24.00 2.58
C ALA A 51 11.79 23.14 3.86
N TRP A 52 12.01 21.83 3.76
CA TRP A 52 12.07 20.89 4.89
C TRP A 52 13.49 20.42 5.20
N GLN A 53 14.46 20.83 4.39
CA GLN A 53 15.89 20.50 4.56
C GLN A 53 16.73 21.66 5.11
N ARG A 54 16.15 22.87 5.12
CA ARG A 54 16.78 24.09 5.60
C ARG A 54 15.86 24.87 6.54
N GLU A 55 16.36 25.91 7.14
CA GLU A 55 15.47 26.90 7.78
C GLU A 55 14.57 27.54 6.73
N ALA A 56 13.27 27.49 6.99
CA ALA A 56 12.23 28.04 6.15
C ALA A 56 11.04 28.48 6.99
N THR A 57 10.31 29.47 6.49
CA THR A 57 9.08 29.94 7.13
C THR A 57 7.97 28.91 7.08
N LEU A 58 6.99 29.00 7.97
CA LEU A 58 5.81 28.13 7.94
C LEU A 58 5.07 28.23 6.60
N ALA A 59 5.00 29.42 6.01
CA ALA A 59 4.37 29.66 4.72
C ALA A 59 5.07 28.91 3.58
N GLU A 60 6.41 28.91 3.55
CA GLU A 60 7.18 28.13 2.56
C GLU A 60 6.96 26.63 2.75
N ARG A 61 7.02 26.14 3.99
CA ARG A 61 6.75 24.72 4.32
C ARG A 61 5.33 24.31 3.98
N ALA A 62 4.32 25.15 4.23
CA ALA A 62 2.94 24.90 3.84
C ALA A 62 2.77 24.76 2.33
N LYS A 63 3.46 25.61 1.55
CA LYS A 63 3.44 25.57 0.08
C LYS A 63 4.10 24.30 -0.48
N HIS A 64 5.18 23.83 0.15
CA HIS A 64 5.96 22.66 -0.29
C HIS A 64 5.78 21.48 0.67
N ARG A 65 4.56 21.02 0.87
CA ARG A 65 4.19 19.96 1.82
C ARG A 65 5.25 18.86 1.90
N TYR A 66 5.54 18.37 3.10
CA TYR A 66 6.52 17.31 3.36
C TYR A 66 6.02 15.97 2.79
N ARG A 67 6.09 15.87 1.49
CA ARG A 67 5.63 14.73 0.68
C ARG A 67 6.67 14.41 -0.37
N VAL A 68 6.90 13.13 -0.64
CA VAL A 68 7.81 12.68 -1.68
C VAL A 68 7.13 11.67 -2.60
N THR A 69 7.57 11.64 -3.85
CA THR A 69 7.27 10.56 -4.79
C THR A 69 8.59 9.84 -5.06
N TYR A 70 8.65 8.56 -4.74
CA TYR A 70 9.86 7.75 -4.81
C TYR A 70 9.78 6.70 -5.92
N ASN A 71 10.87 5.99 -6.16
CA ASN A 71 10.92 4.85 -7.06
C ASN A 71 10.66 3.55 -6.27
N ALA A 72 9.69 2.74 -6.71
CA ALA A 72 9.32 1.51 -6.01
C ALA A 72 10.47 0.51 -5.92
N ALA A 73 11.24 0.32 -7.01
CA ALA A 73 12.36 -0.62 -7.02
C ALA A 73 13.48 -0.17 -6.08
N SER A 74 13.83 1.13 -6.09
CA SER A 74 14.80 1.69 -5.15
C SER A 74 14.35 1.50 -3.70
N TYR A 75 13.05 1.70 -3.42
CA TYR A 75 12.54 1.53 -2.06
C TYR A 75 12.54 0.06 -1.61
N ILE A 76 12.34 -0.90 -2.51
CA ILE A 76 12.51 -2.31 -2.18
C ILE A 76 13.92 -2.57 -1.67
N LEU A 77 14.94 -2.15 -2.42
CA LEU A 77 16.35 -2.38 -2.08
C LEU A 77 16.72 -1.74 -0.73
N SER A 78 16.44 -0.45 -0.58
CA SER A 78 16.78 0.26 0.65
C SER A 78 15.97 -0.17 1.87
N LEU A 79 14.74 -0.66 1.68
CA LEU A 79 13.93 -1.19 2.78
C LEU A 79 14.43 -2.57 3.26
N GLU A 80 14.87 -3.42 2.33
CA GLU A 80 15.49 -4.71 2.66
C GLU A 80 16.78 -4.50 3.46
N GLU A 81 17.67 -3.63 2.98
CA GLU A 81 18.90 -3.27 3.68
C GLU A 81 18.60 -2.73 5.07
N PHE A 82 17.66 -1.78 5.18
CA PHE A 82 17.27 -1.21 6.46
C PHE A 82 16.76 -2.26 7.46
N ILE A 83 15.95 -3.22 7.03
CA ILE A 83 15.43 -4.28 7.88
C ILE A 83 16.56 -5.22 8.36
N VAL A 84 17.46 -5.62 7.45
CA VAL A 84 18.58 -6.52 7.74
C VAL A 84 19.61 -5.86 8.66
N GLU A 85 19.97 -4.59 8.39
CA GLU A 85 20.89 -3.81 9.22
C GLU A 85 20.38 -3.61 10.65
N ASN A 86 19.06 -3.58 10.84
CA ASN A 86 18.45 -3.52 12.18
C ASN A 86 18.24 -4.90 12.84
N GLY A 87 18.84 -5.96 12.29
CA GLY A 87 18.85 -7.30 12.89
C GLY A 87 17.51 -8.01 12.86
N VAL A 88 16.61 -7.63 11.96
CA VAL A 88 15.33 -8.29 11.80
C VAL A 88 15.49 -9.51 10.89
N ASP A 89 15.04 -10.67 11.37
CA ASP A 89 15.04 -11.91 10.59
C ASP A 89 13.91 -11.90 9.55
N LEU A 90 14.29 -11.77 8.28
CA LEU A 90 13.36 -11.59 7.17
C LEU A 90 13.10 -12.92 6.45
N TRP A 91 11.82 -13.25 6.32
CA TRP A 91 11.36 -14.47 5.66
C TRP A 91 10.46 -14.15 4.45
N TYR A 92 11.00 -14.23 3.25
CA TYR A 92 10.24 -14.13 2.00
C TYR A 92 9.50 -15.43 1.68
N ASP A 93 8.59 -15.37 0.69
CA ASP A 93 7.75 -16.49 0.26
C ASP A 93 7.00 -17.17 1.42
N THR A 94 6.82 -16.46 2.52
CA THR A 94 6.22 -16.98 3.75
C THR A 94 4.82 -16.39 3.92
N ARG A 95 3.82 -17.25 3.84
CA ARG A 95 2.42 -16.86 3.99
C ARG A 95 1.94 -17.16 5.40
N PHE A 96 1.39 -16.16 6.07
CA PHE A 96 0.59 -16.37 7.27
C PHE A 96 -0.67 -17.19 6.92
N CYS A 97 -0.99 -18.21 7.71
CA CYS A 97 -2.11 -19.11 7.46
C CYS A 97 -3.09 -19.18 8.63
N ASN A 98 -2.60 -19.17 9.86
CA ASN A 98 -3.44 -19.30 11.04
C ASN A 98 -2.67 -18.93 12.33
N VAL A 99 -3.35 -18.95 13.45
CA VAL A 99 -2.76 -18.85 14.78
C VAL A 99 -3.03 -20.11 15.61
N ILE A 100 -2.19 -20.37 16.59
CA ILE A 100 -2.44 -21.32 17.66
C ILE A 100 -2.63 -20.50 18.92
N THR A 101 -3.81 -20.62 19.53
CA THR A 101 -4.16 -19.90 20.75
C THR A 101 -4.23 -20.84 21.94
N ASP A 102 -3.98 -20.29 23.11
CA ASP A 102 -4.20 -20.94 24.41
C ASP A 102 -4.89 -19.90 25.30
N ASN A 103 -6.16 -20.15 25.58
CA ASN A 103 -7.07 -19.16 26.11
C ASN A 103 -7.05 -17.89 25.24
N ASP A 104 -6.91 -16.70 25.81
CA ASP A 104 -6.89 -15.41 25.12
C ASP A 104 -5.50 -15.00 24.62
N ARG A 105 -4.58 -15.95 24.42
CA ARG A 105 -3.21 -15.67 23.98
C ARG A 105 -2.83 -16.41 22.73
N ILE A 106 -2.26 -15.72 21.77
CA ILE A 106 -1.59 -16.33 20.63
C ILE A 106 -0.25 -16.91 21.12
N ARG A 107 -0.05 -18.23 20.94
CA ARG A 107 1.17 -18.96 21.29
C ARG A 107 2.10 -19.13 20.10
N ALA A 108 1.52 -19.26 18.92
CA ALA A 108 2.28 -19.38 17.69
C ALA A 108 1.49 -18.85 16.50
N VAL A 109 2.20 -18.45 15.47
CA VAL A 109 1.64 -18.19 14.13
C VAL A 109 1.96 -19.37 13.23
N VAL A 110 0.98 -19.79 12.44
CA VAL A 110 1.16 -20.85 11.44
C VAL A 110 1.47 -20.19 10.10
N VAL A 111 2.59 -20.56 9.53
CA VAL A 111 3.06 -20.07 8.24
C VAL A 111 3.28 -21.21 7.26
N GLU A 112 3.24 -20.91 5.97
CA GLU A 112 3.54 -21.84 4.89
C GLU A 112 4.51 -21.21 3.90
N ASN A 113 5.58 -21.93 3.60
CA ASN A 113 6.61 -21.52 2.65
C ASN A 113 7.23 -22.76 1.98
N LYS A 114 8.33 -22.60 1.24
CA LYS A 114 9.02 -23.73 0.57
C LYS A 114 9.55 -24.81 1.52
N SER A 115 9.73 -24.48 2.81
CA SER A 115 10.13 -25.45 3.82
C SER A 115 8.93 -26.20 4.45
N GLY A 116 7.74 -26.00 3.90
CA GLY A 116 6.49 -26.58 4.37
C GLY A 116 5.74 -25.70 5.37
N ARG A 117 4.68 -26.27 5.94
CA ARG A 117 3.87 -25.61 6.97
C ARG A 117 4.50 -25.76 8.33
N ARG A 118 4.63 -24.66 9.06
CA ARG A 118 5.29 -24.61 10.38
C ARG A 118 4.55 -23.70 11.33
N ALA A 119 4.64 -24.00 12.62
CA ALA A 119 4.24 -23.11 13.70
C ALA A 119 5.48 -22.39 14.25
N MET A 120 5.44 -21.07 14.30
CA MET A 120 6.48 -20.22 14.85
C MET A 120 5.99 -19.67 16.19
N THR A 121 6.63 -20.08 17.27
CA THR A 121 6.30 -19.59 18.62
C THR A 121 6.72 -18.14 18.78
N CYS A 122 5.94 -17.37 19.51
CA CYS A 122 6.19 -15.94 19.70
C CYS A 122 5.72 -15.49 21.09
N LYS A 123 6.32 -14.42 21.60
CA LYS A 123 5.88 -13.74 22.82
C LYS A 123 4.81 -12.69 22.49
N THR A 124 4.93 -12.05 21.35
CA THR A 124 4.04 -10.99 20.86
C THR A 124 3.89 -11.11 19.35
N VAL A 125 2.74 -10.79 18.81
CA VAL A 125 2.47 -10.73 17.39
C VAL A 125 2.01 -9.32 17.04
N VAL A 126 2.58 -8.76 15.97
CA VAL A 126 2.09 -7.51 15.37
C VAL A 126 1.40 -7.87 14.06
N ASP A 127 0.10 -7.61 13.97
CA ASP A 127 -0.66 -7.78 12.73
C ASP A 127 -0.38 -6.61 11.78
N ALA A 128 0.50 -6.84 10.83
CA ALA A 128 0.82 -5.90 9.75
C ALA A 128 0.39 -6.42 8.37
N THR A 129 -0.59 -7.33 8.32
CA THR A 129 -1.11 -7.92 7.08
C THR A 129 -1.80 -6.89 6.17
N GLY A 130 -2.25 -5.78 6.72
CA GLY A 130 -3.04 -4.76 6.04
C GLY A 130 -4.54 -5.07 6.02
N ASP A 131 -4.92 -6.30 6.39
CA ASP A 131 -6.26 -6.85 6.26
C ASP A 131 -6.80 -7.42 7.59
N ALA A 132 -6.10 -7.19 8.72
CA ALA A 132 -6.40 -7.75 10.04
C ALA A 132 -6.55 -9.29 10.01
N ASP A 133 -5.73 -9.98 9.22
CA ASP A 133 -5.83 -11.43 9.04
C ASP A 133 -5.47 -12.19 10.33
N VAL A 134 -4.46 -11.71 11.07
CA VAL A 134 -4.07 -12.33 12.34
C VAL A 134 -5.18 -12.17 13.37
N CYS A 135 -5.74 -10.97 13.48
CA CYS A 135 -6.87 -10.69 14.37
C CYS A 135 -8.09 -11.58 14.04
N ALA A 136 -8.45 -11.67 12.77
CA ALA A 136 -9.57 -12.50 12.32
C ALA A 136 -9.36 -13.99 12.59
N MET A 137 -8.15 -14.50 12.36
CA MET A 137 -7.81 -15.91 12.64
C MET A 137 -7.69 -16.21 14.14
N ALA A 138 -7.41 -15.20 14.97
CA ALA A 138 -7.45 -15.32 16.42
C ALA A 138 -8.87 -15.31 17.00
N GLY A 139 -9.89 -15.07 16.17
CA GLY A 139 -11.29 -15.01 16.61
C GLY A 139 -11.74 -13.62 17.07
N GLU A 140 -10.90 -12.59 16.90
CA GLU A 140 -11.26 -11.23 17.28
C GLU A 140 -12.35 -10.64 16.38
N PRO A 141 -13.28 -9.86 16.93
CA PRO A 141 -14.31 -9.21 16.15
C PRO A 141 -13.69 -8.24 15.11
N THR A 142 -14.03 -8.45 13.83
CA THR A 142 -13.58 -7.61 12.73
C THR A 142 -14.76 -7.01 11.98
N ILE A 143 -14.51 -5.87 11.33
CA ILE A 143 -15.48 -5.20 10.46
C ILE A 143 -14.93 -5.19 9.05
N SER A 144 -15.72 -5.70 8.10
CA SER A 144 -15.44 -5.68 6.67
C SER A 144 -16.40 -4.74 5.96
N GLN A 145 -15.89 -3.96 4.99
CA GLN A 145 -16.69 -2.98 4.24
C GLN A 145 -16.51 -3.22 2.73
N PRO A 146 -17.58 -3.55 1.99
CA PRO A 146 -17.51 -3.81 0.56
C PRO A 146 -17.52 -2.50 -0.25
N ASN A 147 -16.61 -1.59 0.04
CA ASN A 147 -16.55 -0.25 -0.55
C ASN A 147 -15.29 0.01 -1.39
N ASN A 148 -14.39 -0.97 -1.52
CA ASN A 148 -13.22 -0.83 -2.38
C ASN A 148 -13.63 -0.84 -3.85
N VAL A 149 -13.05 0.06 -4.62
CA VAL A 149 -13.20 0.14 -6.07
C VAL A 149 -12.06 -0.58 -6.78
N ALA A 150 -12.27 -0.95 -8.05
CA ALA A 150 -11.17 -1.42 -8.86
C ALA A 150 -10.18 -0.27 -9.08
N SER A 151 -8.92 -0.50 -8.75
CA SER A 151 -7.84 0.46 -8.91
C SER A 151 -6.53 -0.25 -9.25
N ALA A 152 -5.68 0.41 -10.01
CA ALA A 152 -4.33 -0.03 -10.30
C ALA A 152 -3.42 1.18 -10.49
N TRP A 153 -2.19 1.05 -10.05
CA TRP A 153 -1.10 1.95 -10.39
C TRP A 153 -0.16 1.18 -11.30
N TYR A 154 0.22 1.78 -12.43
CA TYR A 154 1.06 1.09 -13.41
C TYR A 154 1.98 2.08 -14.12
N TYR A 155 3.11 1.57 -14.58
CA TYR A 155 3.99 2.34 -15.44
C TYR A 155 3.76 1.95 -16.90
N TYR A 156 3.86 2.94 -17.78
CA TYR A 156 3.78 2.74 -19.22
C TYR A 156 4.78 3.62 -19.94
N THR A 157 5.15 3.23 -21.15
CA THR A 157 5.98 4.05 -22.01
C THR A 157 5.16 4.83 -23.03
N ILE A 158 5.66 6.01 -23.38
CA ILE A 158 5.18 6.84 -24.48
C ILE A 158 6.34 7.72 -24.98
N GLY A 159 6.69 7.61 -26.28
CA GLY A 159 7.77 8.39 -26.85
C GLY A 159 9.12 8.15 -26.15
N GLY A 160 9.42 6.90 -25.79
CA GLY A 160 10.64 6.53 -25.09
C GLY A 160 10.70 6.95 -23.60
N LYS A 161 9.64 7.58 -23.07
CA LYS A 161 9.59 8.02 -21.68
C LYS A 161 8.65 7.12 -20.87
N VAL A 162 9.10 6.72 -19.69
CA VAL A 162 8.28 5.97 -18.72
C VAL A 162 7.45 6.94 -17.89
N LYS A 163 6.17 6.66 -17.76
CA LYS A 163 5.20 7.45 -16.97
C LYS A 163 4.43 6.55 -16.01
N LEU A 164 4.09 7.09 -14.85
CA LEU A 164 3.19 6.49 -13.89
C LEU A 164 1.76 6.97 -14.16
N ASP A 165 0.80 6.05 -14.17
CA ASP A 165 -0.62 6.35 -14.25
C ASP A 165 -1.41 5.66 -13.14
N PRO A 166 -2.00 6.40 -12.20
CA PRO A 166 -2.98 5.88 -11.27
C PRO A 166 -4.34 5.76 -11.97
N CYS A 167 -4.87 4.55 -12.03
CA CYS A 167 -6.16 4.25 -12.65
C CYS A 167 -7.11 3.71 -11.58
N SER A 168 -8.29 4.31 -11.43
CA SER A 168 -9.33 3.82 -10.53
C SER A 168 -10.72 4.10 -11.07
N GLN A 169 -11.69 3.30 -10.65
CA GLN A 169 -13.10 3.68 -10.77
C GLN A 169 -13.33 4.98 -9.97
N ARG A 170 -14.36 5.73 -10.38
CA ARG A 170 -14.83 6.85 -9.57
C ARG A 170 -15.38 6.32 -8.26
N TYR A 171 -14.92 6.90 -7.15
CA TYR A 171 -15.39 6.63 -5.81
C TYR A 171 -15.86 7.92 -5.16
N SER A 172 -17.00 7.89 -4.52
CA SER A 172 -17.42 8.94 -3.61
C SER A 172 -17.78 8.30 -2.27
N PRO A 173 -17.18 8.74 -1.17
CA PRO A 173 -17.58 8.33 0.17
C PRO A 173 -18.95 8.91 0.56
N ASP A 174 -19.39 9.96 -0.13
CA ASP A 174 -20.67 10.61 0.11
C ASP A 174 -21.82 9.77 -0.47
N PRO A 175 -22.73 9.25 0.38
CA PRO A 175 -23.84 8.40 -0.05
C PRO A 175 -24.83 9.14 -0.99
N SER A 176 -24.89 10.46 -0.93
CA SER A 176 -25.78 11.29 -1.77
C SER A 176 -25.23 11.48 -3.17
N LYS A 177 -23.94 11.28 -3.39
CA LYS A 177 -23.32 11.36 -4.71
C LYS A 177 -23.37 10.02 -5.41
N LYS A 178 -23.68 10.02 -6.71
CA LYS A 178 -23.58 8.81 -7.54
C LYS A 178 -22.22 8.18 -7.33
N ARG A 179 -22.19 7.02 -6.66
CA ARG A 179 -21.04 6.13 -6.67
C ARG A 179 -20.78 5.83 -8.14
N GLY A 180 -19.51 5.87 -8.57
CA GLY A 180 -19.17 5.53 -9.94
C GLY A 180 -19.78 4.17 -10.31
N GLU A 181 -20.20 4.02 -11.55
CA GLU A 181 -20.78 2.77 -12.04
C GLU A 181 -19.77 1.64 -11.87
N GLY A 182 -20.21 0.55 -11.27
CA GLY A 182 -19.43 -0.66 -11.14
C GLY A 182 -19.52 -1.33 -9.77
N ARG A 183 -19.08 -2.58 -9.75
CA ARG A 183 -19.01 -3.41 -8.54
C ARG A 183 -17.97 -2.86 -7.58
N THR A 184 -18.28 -2.85 -6.30
CA THR A 184 -17.33 -2.67 -5.20
C THR A 184 -16.98 -4.03 -4.57
N TYR A 185 -15.91 -4.06 -3.81
CA TYR A 185 -15.30 -5.27 -3.28
C TYR A 185 -15.02 -5.13 -1.78
N ALA A 186 -15.22 -6.19 -1.03
CA ALA A 186 -14.77 -6.26 0.37
C ALA A 186 -13.25 -6.55 0.44
N GLY A 187 -12.77 -7.47 -0.38
CA GLY A 187 -11.37 -7.85 -0.46
C GLY A 187 -10.89 -8.77 0.66
N ASP A 188 -11.79 -9.29 1.47
CA ASP A 188 -11.51 -10.18 2.60
C ASP A 188 -11.60 -11.66 2.24
N ASN A 189 -11.78 -11.96 0.96
CA ASN A 189 -11.82 -13.31 0.42
C ASN A 189 -11.14 -13.39 -0.96
N ALA A 190 -10.66 -14.57 -1.32
CA ALA A 190 -9.90 -14.80 -2.54
C ALA A 190 -10.67 -14.48 -3.83
N ARG A 191 -11.99 -14.65 -3.84
CA ARG A 191 -12.82 -14.38 -5.02
C ARG A 191 -12.89 -12.88 -5.29
N ASP A 192 -13.16 -12.07 -4.29
CA ASP A 192 -13.20 -10.62 -4.39
C ASP A 192 -11.84 -10.05 -4.82
N VAL A 193 -10.75 -10.56 -4.25
CA VAL A 193 -9.38 -10.18 -4.64
C VAL A 193 -9.14 -10.47 -6.12
N THR A 194 -9.50 -11.66 -6.57
CA THR A 194 -9.34 -12.07 -7.99
C THR A 194 -10.17 -11.19 -8.91
N ASP A 195 -11.43 -10.98 -8.61
CA ASP A 195 -12.36 -10.21 -9.43
C ASP A 195 -11.91 -8.73 -9.51
N GLN A 196 -11.46 -8.13 -8.40
CA GLN A 196 -10.95 -6.77 -8.37
C GLN A 196 -9.70 -6.62 -9.24
N ILE A 197 -8.72 -7.52 -9.12
CA ILE A 197 -7.48 -7.50 -9.93
C ILE A 197 -7.82 -7.60 -11.43
N LEU A 198 -8.69 -8.53 -11.79
CA LEU A 198 -9.10 -8.71 -13.20
C LEU A 198 -9.83 -7.48 -13.73
N HIS A 199 -10.68 -6.85 -12.90
CA HIS A 199 -11.37 -5.61 -13.26
C HIS A 199 -10.36 -4.47 -13.46
N ALA A 200 -9.47 -4.25 -12.51
CA ALA A 200 -8.44 -3.22 -12.59
C ALA A 200 -7.54 -3.38 -13.83
N ARG A 201 -7.15 -4.61 -14.17
CA ARG A 201 -6.35 -4.90 -15.38
C ARG A 201 -7.13 -4.65 -16.67
N ARG A 202 -8.44 -4.91 -16.71
CA ARG A 202 -9.29 -4.50 -17.86
C ARG A 202 -9.31 -2.99 -18.03
N MET A 203 -9.42 -2.24 -16.94
CA MET A 203 -9.37 -0.77 -16.97
C MET A 203 -8.02 -0.26 -17.50
N VAL A 204 -6.92 -0.83 -17.08
CA VAL A 204 -5.58 -0.49 -17.60
C VAL A 204 -5.50 -0.73 -19.11
N ARG A 205 -6.00 -1.88 -19.60
CA ARG A 205 -6.06 -2.17 -21.05
C ARG A 205 -6.85 -1.13 -21.82
N ALA A 206 -8.05 -0.81 -21.34
CA ALA A 206 -8.90 0.20 -21.98
C ALA A 206 -8.23 1.58 -22.02
N ARG A 207 -7.56 1.96 -20.91
CA ARG A 207 -6.87 3.23 -20.81
C ARG A 207 -5.67 3.33 -21.75
N LEU A 208 -4.88 2.27 -21.86
CA LEU A 208 -3.77 2.21 -22.82
C LEU A 208 -4.26 2.25 -24.28
N ALA A 209 -5.38 1.58 -24.61
CA ALA A 209 -6.00 1.68 -25.93
C ALA A 209 -6.43 3.12 -26.23
N GLY A 210 -7.10 3.78 -25.29
CA GLY A 210 -7.48 5.20 -25.42
C GLY A 210 -6.28 6.14 -25.58
N TYR A 211 -5.15 5.85 -24.92
CA TYR A 211 -3.93 6.63 -25.10
C TYR A 211 -3.34 6.45 -26.52
N ARG A 212 -3.31 5.21 -27.05
CA ARG A 212 -2.87 4.96 -28.43
C ARG A 212 -3.70 5.72 -29.45
N GLU A 213 -5.02 5.68 -29.29
CA GLU A 213 -5.96 6.41 -30.16
C GLU A 213 -5.75 7.93 -30.05
N LYS A 214 -5.76 8.46 -28.82
CA LYS A 214 -5.60 9.89 -28.55
C LYS A 214 -4.30 10.47 -29.10
N HIS A 215 -3.20 9.76 -28.92
CA HIS A 215 -1.86 10.21 -29.32
C HIS A 215 -1.47 9.74 -30.71
N LYS A 216 -2.30 8.92 -31.38
CA LYS A 216 -2.01 8.30 -32.69
C LYS A 216 -0.66 7.57 -32.71
N ARG A 217 -0.36 6.80 -31.65
CA ARG A 217 0.93 6.13 -31.43
C ARG A 217 0.72 4.67 -31.04
N GLN A 218 1.58 3.78 -31.56
CA GLN A 218 1.57 2.36 -31.20
C GLN A 218 2.64 2.00 -30.14
N ASP A 219 3.60 2.89 -29.86
CA ASP A 219 4.67 2.72 -28.88
C ASP A 219 4.22 3.01 -27.44
N ILE A 220 2.93 2.86 -27.16
CA ILE A 220 2.36 3.00 -25.82
C ILE A 220 2.02 1.61 -25.30
N PHE A 221 2.79 1.15 -24.31
CA PHE A 221 2.59 -0.17 -23.69
C PHE A 221 2.95 -0.13 -22.20
N PRO A 222 2.39 -1.05 -21.39
CA PRO A 222 2.72 -1.11 -19.98
C PRO A 222 4.15 -1.63 -19.79
N THR A 223 4.91 -1.01 -18.90
CA THR A 223 6.25 -1.46 -18.53
C THR A 223 6.25 -2.18 -17.18
N THR A 224 5.38 -1.77 -16.27
CA THR A 224 5.24 -2.42 -14.96
C THR A 224 3.78 -2.39 -14.53
N LEU A 225 3.25 -3.54 -14.12
CA LEU A 225 1.95 -3.66 -13.48
C LEU A 225 2.13 -3.90 -11.99
N ALA A 226 1.20 -3.41 -11.18
CA ALA A 226 1.14 -3.78 -9.79
C ALA A 226 0.93 -5.29 -9.65
N THR A 227 1.76 -5.94 -8.84
CA THR A 227 1.62 -7.36 -8.47
C THR A 227 0.85 -7.55 -7.18
N PHE A 228 0.72 -6.49 -6.40
CA PHE A 228 -0.11 -6.42 -5.21
C PHE A 228 -1.46 -5.76 -5.54
N HIS A 229 -2.54 -6.25 -4.94
CA HIS A 229 -3.89 -5.73 -5.18
C HIS A 229 -4.08 -4.31 -4.63
N GLY A 230 -4.90 -3.50 -5.29
CA GLY A 230 -5.15 -2.11 -4.93
C GLY A 230 -6.27 -1.91 -3.92
N PHE A 231 -6.41 -2.78 -2.92
CA PHE A 231 -7.37 -2.56 -1.84
C PHE A 231 -6.87 -1.47 -0.91
N ARG A 232 -7.77 -0.57 -0.57
CA ARG A 232 -7.47 0.51 0.37
C ARG A 232 -7.75 0.08 1.81
N MET A 233 -8.83 -0.68 2.00
CA MET A 233 -9.29 -1.13 3.31
C MET A 233 -10.17 -2.36 3.12
N THR A 234 -9.80 -3.46 3.75
CA THR A 234 -10.56 -4.72 3.68
C THR A 234 -11.25 -4.97 5.01
N ARG A 235 -10.54 -5.56 5.95
CA ARG A 235 -10.97 -5.75 7.32
C ARG A 235 -10.22 -4.82 8.27
N ARG A 236 -10.86 -4.47 9.36
CA ARG A 236 -10.24 -3.84 10.52
C ARG A 236 -10.72 -4.48 11.82
N LEU A 237 -9.91 -4.43 12.83
CA LEU A 237 -10.33 -4.84 14.17
C LEU A 237 -11.49 -3.94 14.63
N ARG A 238 -12.49 -4.54 15.28
CA ARG A 238 -13.52 -3.80 15.98
C ARG A 238 -13.00 -3.43 17.37
N GLY A 239 -12.42 -2.24 17.49
CA GLY A 239 -11.93 -1.73 18.77
C GLY A 239 -13.05 -1.34 19.74
N GLU A 240 -12.72 -1.24 21.02
CA GLU A 240 -13.62 -0.70 22.05
C GLU A 240 -13.87 0.80 21.83
N VAL A 241 -12.87 1.50 21.30
CA VAL A 241 -12.96 2.92 20.93
C VAL A 241 -12.73 3.04 19.41
N GLU A 242 -13.57 3.81 18.78
CA GLU A 242 -13.48 4.12 17.36
C GLU A 242 -13.39 5.64 17.18
N LEU A 243 -12.27 6.13 16.62
CA LEU A 243 -12.12 7.54 16.27
C LEU A 243 -13.11 7.90 15.15
N LYS A 244 -13.88 8.95 15.37
CA LYS A 244 -14.83 9.49 14.40
C LYS A 244 -14.39 10.87 13.93
N HIS A 245 -15.03 11.36 12.87
CA HIS A 245 -14.72 12.68 12.29
C HIS A 245 -15.01 13.83 13.28
N GLU A 246 -15.83 13.58 14.28
CA GLU A 246 -16.28 14.56 15.28
C GLU A 246 -15.32 14.62 16.49
N ASP A 247 -14.39 13.68 16.61
CA ASP A 247 -13.35 13.63 17.66
C ASP A 247 -12.13 14.47 17.21
#